data_e20c33202079069d9fad1db40a2d79ce
#
_entry.id   e20c33202079069d9fad1db40a2d79ce
#
_cell.length_a   1.000
_cell.length_b   1.000
_cell.length_c   1.000
_cell.angle_alpha   90.00
_cell.angle_beta   90.00
_cell.angle_gamma   90.00
#
_symmetry.space_group_name_H-M   'P 1'
#
loop_
_entity.id
_entity.type
_entity.pdbx_description
1 polymer ?
#
loop_
_entity_poly.entity_id
_entity_poly.type
_entity_poly.pdbx_seq_one_letter_code
_entity_poly.pdbx_strand_id
1 'polypeptide(L)'
;MLRFAPSPTGFLHMGNIRIALLNFLYAKKNNIGFFLRIDDTDAERSRKEYVDSIIDDLGWLGINYIKIIRQSERMKKYKEVFNLLNSKNQIYPCFESSEELSLKRKIQLKQGKPPIYDRASLNLKKSEVSQLLRSGKKPHWRLKLDDDPIKWEDMIHGEIIFNNLSVSDPVVFRS
;
A
#
# COMPACT_ATOMS: atom_id res chain seq x y z
N MET A 1 8.91 -14.43 9.16
CA MET A 1 7.51 -14.26 9.59
C MET A 1 6.66 -13.91 8.37
N LEU A 2 5.56 -14.63 8.11
CA LEU A 2 4.69 -14.46 6.96
C LEU A 2 3.30 -13.98 7.37
N ARG A 3 2.54 -13.44 6.42
CA ARG A 3 1.18 -12.98 6.67
C ARG A 3 0.27 -13.18 5.47
N PHE A 4 -1.02 -13.30 5.76
CA PHE A 4 -2.10 -13.00 4.83
C PHE A 4 -2.74 -11.67 5.25
N ALA A 5 -2.99 -10.77 4.31
CA ALA A 5 -3.39 -9.40 4.62
C ALA A 5 -4.56 -8.93 3.72
N PRO A 6 -5.75 -9.52 3.88
CA PRO A 6 -6.91 -9.15 3.09
C PRO A 6 -7.54 -7.85 3.58
N SER A 7 -8.08 -7.05 2.64
CA SER A 7 -8.99 -5.96 2.98
C SER A 7 -10.42 -6.50 3.07
N PRO A 8 -11.18 -6.22 4.14
CA PRO A 8 -12.52 -6.76 4.35
C PRO A 8 -13.57 -5.92 3.59
N THR A 9 -13.38 -5.80 2.27
CA THR A 9 -14.26 -5.03 1.36
C THR A 9 -15.14 -5.93 0.48
N GLY A 10 -15.11 -7.24 0.72
CA GLY A 10 -15.86 -8.29 0.05
C GLY A 10 -15.45 -9.66 0.57
N PHE A 11 -16.16 -10.70 0.10
CA PHE A 11 -15.83 -12.09 0.39
C PHE A 11 -14.52 -12.52 -0.26
N LEU A 12 -13.86 -13.53 0.33
CA LEU A 12 -12.67 -14.11 -0.27
C LEU A 12 -13.03 -14.83 -1.60
N HIS A 13 -12.14 -14.72 -2.54
CA HIS A 13 -12.21 -15.50 -3.78
C HIS A 13 -10.94 -16.35 -3.92
N MET A 14 -10.95 -17.29 -4.88
CA MET A 14 -9.85 -18.24 -5.08
C MET A 14 -8.47 -17.59 -5.20
N GLY A 15 -8.39 -16.39 -5.78
CA GLY A 15 -7.13 -15.64 -5.86
C GLY A 15 -6.57 -15.24 -4.49
N ASN A 16 -7.43 -14.80 -3.57
CA ASN A 16 -7.05 -14.47 -2.18
C ASN A 16 -6.64 -15.73 -1.43
N ILE A 17 -7.46 -16.80 -1.54
CA ILE A 17 -7.21 -18.09 -0.87
C ILE A 17 -5.88 -18.70 -1.33
N ARG A 18 -5.58 -18.64 -2.62
CA ARG A 18 -4.29 -19.13 -3.16
C ARG A 18 -3.10 -18.43 -2.45
N ILE A 19 -3.17 -17.10 -2.29
CA ILE A 19 -2.11 -16.35 -1.61
C ILE A 19 -2.00 -16.75 -0.13
N ALA A 20 -3.15 -16.86 0.56
CA ALA A 20 -3.18 -17.30 1.95
C ALA A 20 -2.55 -18.70 2.11
N LEU A 21 -2.96 -19.65 1.27
CA LEU A 21 -2.50 -21.03 1.31
C LEU A 21 -0.99 -21.14 1.03
N LEU A 22 -0.48 -20.48 -0.01
CA LEU A 22 0.95 -20.51 -0.34
C LEU A 22 1.80 -19.97 0.80
N ASN A 23 1.42 -18.84 1.39
CA ASN A 23 2.12 -18.25 2.55
C ASN A 23 2.05 -19.17 3.77
N PHE A 24 0.89 -19.76 4.05
CA PHE A 24 0.71 -20.69 5.17
C PHE A 24 1.55 -21.96 5.01
N LEU A 25 1.51 -22.61 3.86
CA LEU A 25 2.29 -23.82 3.59
C LEU A 25 3.79 -23.55 3.65
N TYR A 26 4.24 -22.42 3.11
CA TYR A 26 5.64 -22.01 3.21
C TYR A 26 6.04 -21.75 4.67
N ALA A 27 5.19 -21.06 5.44
CA ALA A 27 5.41 -20.83 6.87
C ALA A 27 5.52 -22.15 7.64
N LYS A 28 4.60 -23.09 7.38
CA LYS A 28 4.57 -24.41 8.00
C LYS A 28 5.81 -25.24 7.66
N LYS A 29 6.20 -25.26 6.38
CA LYS A 29 7.39 -25.98 5.90
C LYS A 29 8.67 -25.50 6.58
N ASN A 30 8.79 -24.18 6.82
CA ASN A 30 10.01 -23.58 7.37
C ASN A 30 9.91 -23.27 8.88
N ASN A 31 8.88 -23.72 9.58
CA ASN A 31 8.65 -23.47 11.00
C ASN A 31 8.70 -21.97 11.39
N ILE A 32 8.15 -21.11 10.53
CA ILE A 32 8.07 -19.66 10.77
C ILE A 32 6.64 -19.22 11.03
N GLY A 33 6.49 -18.13 11.81
CA GLY A 33 5.18 -17.63 12.21
C GLY A 33 4.35 -17.11 11.01
N PHE A 34 3.03 -17.40 11.05
CA PHE A 34 2.05 -16.91 10.10
C PHE A 34 0.97 -16.09 10.81
N PHE A 35 0.62 -14.91 10.29
CA PHE A 35 -0.37 -14.00 10.86
C PHE A 35 -1.48 -13.70 9.88
N LEU A 36 -2.64 -13.38 10.43
CA LEU A 36 -3.73 -12.69 9.73
C LEU A 36 -3.65 -11.20 10.04
N ARG A 37 -3.56 -10.35 9.00
CA ARG A 37 -3.69 -8.90 9.13
C ARG A 37 -4.94 -8.46 8.38
N ILE A 38 -5.84 -7.82 9.06
CA ILE A 38 -7.04 -7.22 8.45
C ILE A 38 -6.69 -5.80 8.03
N ASP A 39 -6.73 -5.53 6.73
CA ASP A 39 -6.42 -4.22 6.16
C ASP A 39 -7.71 -3.40 6.04
N ASP A 40 -8.21 -2.92 7.17
CA ASP A 40 -9.51 -2.28 7.40
C ASP A 40 -9.43 -0.73 7.49
N THR A 41 -8.47 -0.13 6.85
CA THR A 41 -8.32 1.35 6.84
C THR A 41 -9.29 2.07 5.91
N ASP A 42 -9.95 1.37 5.00
CA ASP A 42 -11.03 1.89 4.16
C ASP A 42 -12.37 1.73 4.89
N ALA A 43 -12.72 2.73 5.69
CA ALA A 43 -13.91 2.69 6.53
C ALA A 43 -15.24 2.64 5.74
N GLU A 44 -15.25 3.15 4.49
CA GLU A 44 -16.45 3.17 3.65
C GLU A 44 -16.80 1.78 3.13
N ARG A 45 -15.81 0.96 2.78
CA ARG A 45 -16.01 -0.35 2.18
C ARG A 45 -15.77 -1.52 3.13
N SER A 46 -15.06 -1.31 4.25
CA SER A 46 -14.80 -2.36 5.22
C SER A 46 -16.07 -2.71 6.00
N ARG A 47 -16.40 -4.00 6.08
CA ARG A 47 -17.57 -4.52 6.79
C ARG A 47 -17.14 -5.61 7.76
N LYS A 48 -17.84 -5.63 8.94
CA LYS A 48 -17.59 -6.67 9.92
C LYS A 48 -17.91 -8.07 9.37
N GLU A 49 -18.99 -8.20 8.61
CA GLU A 49 -19.40 -9.47 7.98
C GLU A 49 -18.28 -10.09 7.11
N TYR A 50 -17.52 -9.25 6.38
CA TYR A 50 -16.39 -9.74 5.59
C TYR A 50 -15.18 -10.15 6.44
N VAL A 51 -14.98 -9.48 7.58
CA VAL A 51 -13.95 -9.92 8.55
C VAL A 51 -14.30 -11.27 9.13
N ASP A 52 -15.55 -11.45 9.55
CA ASP A 52 -16.05 -12.71 10.13
C ASP A 52 -15.95 -13.83 9.08
N SER A 53 -16.38 -13.60 7.83
CA SER A 53 -16.25 -14.56 6.73
C SER A 53 -14.78 -14.92 6.44
N ILE A 54 -13.85 -13.96 6.46
CA ILE A 54 -12.42 -14.25 6.27
C ILE A 54 -11.90 -15.22 7.33
N ILE A 55 -12.30 -15.03 8.58
CA ILE A 55 -11.91 -15.89 9.70
C ILE A 55 -12.48 -17.29 9.53
N ASP A 56 -13.77 -17.39 9.19
CA ASP A 56 -14.49 -18.65 9.00
C ASP A 56 -13.91 -19.43 7.81
N ASP A 57 -13.66 -18.77 6.67
CA ASP A 57 -13.08 -19.38 5.46
C ASP A 57 -11.67 -19.94 5.73
N LEU A 58 -10.83 -19.19 6.45
CA LEU A 58 -9.50 -19.66 6.84
C LEU A 58 -9.57 -20.84 7.81
N GLY A 59 -10.51 -20.81 8.76
CA GLY A 59 -10.78 -21.91 9.69
C GLY A 59 -11.22 -23.16 8.95
N TRP A 60 -12.18 -23.04 8.02
CA TRP A 60 -12.65 -24.15 7.17
C TRP A 60 -11.52 -24.79 6.34
N LEU A 61 -10.59 -23.95 5.85
CA LEU A 61 -9.41 -24.42 5.10
C LEU A 61 -8.30 -24.99 5.97
N GLY A 62 -8.43 -24.96 7.32
CA GLY A 62 -7.39 -25.38 8.25
C GLY A 62 -6.16 -24.47 8.27
N ILE A 63 -6.31 -23.23 7.83
CA ILE A 63 -5.24 -22.22 7.82
C ILE A 63 -5.17 -21.53 9.18
N ASN A 64 -4.30 -22.03 10.06
CA ASN A 64 -4.11 -21.49 11.39
C ASN A 64 -3.10 -20.34 11.40
N TYR A 65 -3.35 -19.32 12.21
CA TYR A 65 -2.50 -18.16 12.38
C TYR A 65 -2.25 -17.88 13.88
N ILE A 66 -1.08 -17.28 14.19
CA ILE A 66 -0.66 -17.01 15.56
C ILE A 66 -1.52 -15.90 16.20
N LYS A 67 -1.87 -14.86 15.41
CA LYS A 67 -2.69 -13.75 15.88
C LYS A 67 -3.31 -12.98 14.71
N ILE A 68 -4.37 -12.24 15.03
CA ILE A 68 -4.98 -11.25 14.14
C ILE A 68 -4.42 -9.87 14.49
N ILE A 69 -4.13 -9.08 13.48
CA ILE A 69 -3.71 -7.68 13.60
C ILE A 69 -4.66 -6.85 12.74
N ARG A 70 -5.26 -5.79 13.30
CA ARG A 70 -6.08 -4.84 12.54
C ARG A 70 -5.28 -3.57 12.27
N GLN A 71 -5.31 -3.07 11.04
CA GLN A 71 -4.62 -1.83 10.70
C GLN A 71 -5.27 -0.61 11.36
N SER A 72 -6.60 -0.59 11.46
CA SER A 72 -7.36 0.49 12.14
C SER A 72 -6.92 0.72 13.59
N GLU A 73 -6.48 -0.31 14.29
CA GLU A 73 -5.99 -0.22 15.67
C GLU A 73 -4.56 0.33 15.79
N ARG A 74 -3.88 0.57 14.67
CA ARG A 74 -2.47 0.97 14.62
C ARG A 74 -2.24 2.41 14.14
N MET A 75 -3.27 3.21 14.05
CA MET A 75 -3.19 4.58 13.50
C MET A 75 -2.17 5.47 14.24
N LYS A 76 -2.03 5.31 15.57
CA LYS A 76 -1.00 6.02 16.34
C LYS A 76 0.42 5.70 15.82
N LYS A 77 0.70 4.41 15.59
CA LYS A 77 2.00 3.96 15.09
C LYS A 77 2.26 4.45 13.66
N TYR A 78 1.23 4.48 12.82
CA TYR A 78 1.36 5.02 11.46
C TYR A 78 1.66 6.52 11.48
N LYS A 79 1.07 7.28 12.41
CA LYS A 79 1.39 8.70 12.61
C LYS A 79 2.84 8.92 13.08
N GLU A 80 3.35 8.08 13.95
CA GLU A 80 4.76 8.11 14.38
C GLU A 80 5.70 7.86 13.19
N VAL A 81 5.41 6.85 12.37
CA VAL A 81 6.18 6.54 11.16
C VAL A 81 6.07 7.67 10.13
N PHE A 82 4.88 8.26 9.96
CA PHE A 82 4.69 9.43 9.10
C PHE A 82 5.62 10.58 9.50
N ASN A 83 5.66 10.92 10.79
CA ASN A 83 6.52 11.99 11.29
C ASN A 83 8.01 11.70 11.05
N LEU A 84 8.42 10.43 11.21
CA LEU A 84 9.78 9.99 10.95
C LEU A 84 10.14 10.10 9.46
N LEU A 85 9.27 9.65 8.57
CA LEU A 85 9.49 9.73 7.12
C LEU A 85 9.52 11.20 6.64
N ASN A 86 8.64 12.02 7.20
CA ASN A 86 8.59 13.46 6.88
C ASN A 86 9.86 14.19 7.37
N SER A 87 10.33 13.92 8.58
CA SER A 87 11.57 14.52 9.09
C SER A 87 12.81 14.12 8.28
N LYS A 88 12.78 12.95 7.64
CA LYS A 88 13.84 12.46 6.74
C LYS A 88 13.68 12.90 5.27
N ASN A 89 12.67 13.72 4.95
CA ASN A 89 12.31 14.12 3.59
C ASN A 89 12.09 12.91 2.64
N GLN A 90 11.64 11.77 3.18
CA GLN A 90 11.33 10.57 2.41
C GLN A 90 9.90 10.57 1.86
N ILE A 91 9.04 11.45 2.34
CA ILE A 91 7.70 11.67 1.83
C ILE A 91 7.51 13.15 1.47
N TYR A 92 6.59 13.42 0.55
CA TYR A 92 6.25 14.77 0.13
C TYR A 92 4.75 14.92 -0.11
N PRO A 93 4.18 16.13 0.13
CA PRO A 93 2.76 16.38 -0.05
C PRO A 93 2.41 16.61 -1.51
N CYS A 94 1.31 16.01 -1.95
CA CYS A 94 0.72 16.18 -3.28
C CYS A 94 -0.70 16.71 -3.13
N PHE A 95 -1.07 17.72 -3.92
CA PHE A 95 -2.33 18.43 -3.81
C PHE A 95 -3.24 18.23 -5.04
N GLU A 96 -2.80 17.44 -6.01
CA GLU A 96 -3.59 17.14 -7.21
C GLU A 96 -4.82 16.30 -6.85
N SER A 97 -5.94 16.64 -7.46
CA SER A 97 -7.18 15.88 -7.32
C SER A 97 -7.13 14.56 -8.10
N SER A 98 -8.08 13.67 -7.82
CA SER A 98 -8.23 12.42 -8.58
C SER A 98 -8.50 12.67 -10.07
N GLU A 99 -9.26 13.73 -10.38
CA GLU A 99 -9.60 14.16 -11.74
C GLU A 99 -8.36 14.66 -12.49
N GLU A 100 -7.55 15.53 -11.84
CA GLU A 100 -6.30 16.03 -12.40
C GLU A 100 -5.31 14.89 -12.69
N LEU A 101 -5.15 13.95 -11.74
CA LEU A 101 -4.31 12.79 -11.93
C LEU A 101 -4.83 11.87 -13.04
N SER A 102 -6.15 11.69 -13.14
CA SER A 102 -6.78 10.91 -14.20
C SER A 102 -6.55 11.54 -15.57
N LEU A 103 -6.67 12.87 -15.67
CA LEU A 103 -6.40 13.60 -16.91
C LEU A 103 -4.94 13.47 -17.35
N LYS A 104 -3.99 13.65 -16.41
CA LYS A 104 -2.55 13.45 -16.69
C LYS A 104 -2.27 12.05 -17.24
N ARG A 105 -2.85 11.01 -16.62
CA ARG A 105 -2.72 9.61 -17.09
C ARG A 105 -3.26 9.43 -18.51
N LYS A 106 -4.44 9.98 -18.80
CA LYS A 106 -5.03 9.91 -20.15
C LYS A 106 -4.15 10.58 -21.21
N ILE A 107 -3.56 11.72 -20.88
CA ILE A 107 -2.65 12.44 -21.79
C ILE A 107 -1.39 11.60 -22.06
N GLN A 108 -0.77 11.03 -21.02
CA GLN A 108 0.41 10.17 -21.16
C GLN A 108 0.12 8.96 -22.04
N LEU A 109 -1.00 8.26 -21.79
CA LEU A 109 -1.42 7.11 -22.62
C LEU A 109 -1.67 7.50 -24.09
N LYS A 110 -2.28 8.65 -24.38
CA LYS A 110 -2.45 9.15 -25.74
C LYS A 110 -1.11 9.46 -26.45
N GLN A 111 -0.08 9.78 -25.66
CA GLN A 111 1.29 10.00 -26.16
C GLN A 111 2.11 8.73 -26.27
N GLY A 112 1.53 7.54 -26.01
CA GLY A 112 2.25 6.28 -25.98
C GLY A 112 3.22 6.13 -24.80
N LYS A 113 3.07 6.97 -23.77
CA LYS A 113 3.91 6.93 -22.55
C LYS A 113 3.22 6.15 -21.43
N PRO A 114 3.99 5.47 -20.57
CA PRO A 114 3.44 4.83 -19.39
C PRO A 114 2.83 5.89 -18.44
N PRO A 115 1.71 5.60 -17.77
CA PRO A 115 1.01 6.54 -16.90
C PRO A 115 1.70 6.68 -15.53
N ILE A 116 2.91 7.23 -15.53
CA ILE A 116 3.75 7.42 -14.34
C ILE A 116 3.55 8.85 -13.82
N TYR A 117 3.44 9.00 -12.50
CA TYR A 117 3.35 10.31 -11.87
C TYR A 117 4.64 11.12 -12.11
N ASP A 118 4.47 12.34 -12.59
CA ASP A 118 5.55 13.23 -13.03
C ASP A 118 6.33 13.91 -11.88
N ARG A 119 6.03 13.57 -10.64
CA ARG A 119 6.62 14.18 -9.44
C ARG A 119 6.47 15.71 -9.37
N ALA A 120 5.44 16.26 -10.04
CA ALA A 120 5.26 17.71 -10.12
C ALA A 120 5.25 18.41 -8.76
N SER A 121 4.69 17.75 -7.74
CA SER A 121 4.64 18.31 -6.39
C SER A 121 5.99 18.43 -5.68
N LEU A 122 7.05 17.75 -6.14
CA LEU A 122 8.41 17.96 -5.63
C LEU A 122 8.98 19.34 -6.00
N ASN A 123 8.47 19.96 -7.06
CA ASN A 123 8.90 21.26 -7.54
C ASN A 123 8.24 22.43 -6.79
N LEU A 124 7.25 22.15 -5.92
CA LEU A 124 6.59 23.17 -5.13
C LEU A 124 7.54 23.76 -4.08
N LYS A 125 7.60 25.10 -4.02
CA LYS A 125 8.34 25.80 -2.98
C LYS A 125 7.67 25.62 -1.62
N LYS A 126 8.43 25.69 -0.54
CA LYS A 126 7.87 25.59 0.82
C LYS A 126 6.79 26.63 1.11
N SER A 127 6.90 27.83 0.52
CA SER A 127 5.88 28.88 0.62
C SER A 127 4.56 28.47 -0.06
N GLU A 128 4.62 27.85 -1.23
CA GLU A 128 3.44 27.37 -1.97
C GLU A 128 2.75 26.23 -1.23
N VAL A 129 3.53 25.26 -0.71
CA VAL A 129 3.01 24.19 0.15
C VAL A 129 2.29 24.77 1.37
N SER A 130 2.90 25.76 2.04
CA SER A 130 2.31 26.42 3.22
C SER A 130 1.02 27.17 2.87
N GLN A 131 0.97 27.82 1.73
CA GLN A 131 -0.22 28.52 1.22
C GLN A 131 -1.36 27.53 0.92
N LEU A 132 -1.07 26.41 0.26
CA LEU A 132 -2.04 25.38 -0.05
C LEU A 132 -2.63 24.74 1.22
N LEU A 133 -1.79 24.48 2.22
CA LEU A 133 -2.25 23.98 3.52
C LEU A 133 -3.13 24.99 4.25
N ARG A 134 -2.77 26.29 4.25
CA ARG A 134 -3.57 27.35 4.87
C ARG A 134 -4.90 27.58 4.16
N SER A 135 -4.98 27.34 2.85
CA SER A 135 -6.24 27.41 2.08
C SER A 135 -7.17 26.20 2.34
N GLY A 136 -6.79 25.28 3.27
CA GLY A 136 -7.59 24.13 3.65
C GLY A 136 -7.46 22.93 2.69
N LYS A 137 -6.57 22.98 1.68
CA LYS A 137 -6.30 21.82 0.84
C LYS A 137 -5.64 20.72 1.64
N LYS A 138 -6.23 19.53 1.60
CA LYS A 138 -5.70 18.32 2.24
C LYS A 138 -4.81 17.56 1.26
N PRO A 139 -3.50 17.42 1.55
CA PRO A 139 -2.61 16.67 0.68
C PRO A 139 -2.77 15.17 0.87
N HIS A 140 -2.53 14.40 -0.19
CA HIS A 140 -2.06 13.03 -0.05
C HIS A 140 -0.53 13.02 -0.07
N TRP A 141 0.07 12.06 0.60
CA TRP A 141 1.53 12.00 0.76
C TRP A 141 2.10 10.82 -0.01
N ARG A 142 3.12 11.08 -0.82
CA ARG A 142 3.83 10.07 -1.58
C ARG A 142 5.19 9.79 -0.96
N LEU A 143 5.58 8.52 -0.98
CA LEU A 143 6.94 8.10 -0.68
C LEU A 143 7.82 8.43 -1.88
N LYS A 144 8.88 9.20 -1.65
CA LYS A 144 9.88 9.48 -2.67
C LYS A 144 10.72 8.22 -2.90
N LEU A 145 10.59 7.61 -4.06
CA LEU A 145 11.44 6.49 -4.46
C LEU A 145 12.78 7.04 -4.97
N ASP A 146 13.85 6.33 -4.63
CA ASP A 146 15.16 6.57 -5.24
C ASP A 146 15.13 6.14 -6.71
N ASP A 147 15.97 6.76 -7.54
CA ASP A 147 16.00 6.46 -8.97
C ASP A 147 16.85 5.22 -9.29
N ASP A 148 17.57 4.70 -8.29
CA ASP A 148 18.41 3.52 -8.43
C ASP A 148 17.56 2.24 -8.60
N PRO A 149 17.97 1.29 -9.45
CA PRO A 149 17.26 0.03 -9.61
C PRO A 149 17.33 -0.81 -8.33
N ILE A 150 16.21 -1.43 -7.98
CA ILE A 150 16.11 -2.36 -6.84
C ILE A 150 16.34 -3.78 -7.36
N LYS A 151 17.21 -4.52 -6.66
CA LYS A 151 17.45 -5.94 -6.92
C LYS A 151 16.97 -6.78 -5.73
N TRP A 152 16.34 -7.91 -6.03
CA TRP A 152 16.02 -8.92 -5.02
C TRP A 152 16.05 -10.31 -5.64
N GLU A 153 16.18 -11.32 -4.78
CA GLU A 153 16.07 -12.72 -5.16
C GLU A 153 14.62 -13.18 -4.98
N ASP A 154 13.96 -13.53 -6.08
CA ASP A 154 12.64 -14.12 -6.06
C ASP A 154 12.75 -15.64 -6.00
N MET A 155 11.97 -16.27 -5.11
CA MET A 155 12.04 -17.73 -4.91
C MET A 155 11.62 -18.58 -6.11
N ILE A 156 10.94 -17.99 -7.10
CA ILE A 156 10.44 -18.67 -8.28
C ILE A 156 11.21 -18.23 -9.52
N HIS A 157 11.49 -16.94 -9.62
CA HIS A 157 12.07 -16.31 -10.82
C HIS A 157 13.56 -16.03 -10.71
N GLY A 158 14.19 -16.27 -9.54
CA GLY A 158 15.58 -15.92 -9.29
C GLY A 158 15.83 -14.41 -9.16
N GLU A 159 16.97 -13.91 -9.62
CA GLU A 159 17.28 -12.49 -9.52
C GLU A 159 16.31 -11.64 -10.35
N ILE A 160 15.65 -10.70 -9.68
CA ILE A 160 14.79 -9.68 -10.29
C ILE A 160 15.45 -8.30 -10.13
N ILE A 161 15.56 -7.58 -11.26
CA ILE A 161 16.00 -6.20 -11.26
C ILE A 161 14.79 -5.33 -11.63
N PHE A 162 14.42 -4.42 -10.76
CA PHE A 162 13.31 -3.52 -10.96
C PHE A 162 13.78 -2.08 -11.11
N ASN A 163 13.40 -1.43 -12.21
CA ASN A 163 13.74 -0.04 -12.45
C ASN A 163 12.66 0.87 -11.84
N ASN A 164 13.03 1.63 -10.80
CA ASN A 164 12.13 2.54 -10.11
C ASN A 164 11.56 3.66 -10.99
N LEU A 165 12.25 4.03 -12.08
CA LEU A 165 11.75 5.00 -13.05
C LEU A 165 10.51 4.51 -13.83
N SER A 166 10.21 3.21 -13.77
CA SER A 166 9.02 2.61 -14.43
C SER A 166 7.75 2.67 -13.59
N VAL A 167 7.80 3.19 -12.36
CA VAL A 167 6.64 3.28 -11.46
C VAL A 167 6.48 4.68 -10.88
N SER A 168 5.26 4.98 -10.46
CA SER A 168 4.95 6.21 -9.72
C SER A 168 5.36 6.08 -8.26
N ASP A 169 5.80 7.18 -7.65
CA ASP A 169 5.94 7.26 -6.20
C ASP A 169 4.59 6.88 -5.53
N PRO A 170 4.57 5.86 -4.64
CA PRO A 170 3.33 5.36 -4.07
C PRO A 170 2.72 6.34 -3.07
N VAL A 171 1.40 6.43 -3.04
CA VAL A 171 0.67 7.17 -1.99
C VAL A 171 0.69 6.32 -0.72
N VAL A 172 1.29 6.86 0.35
CA VAL A 172 1.43 6.17 1.64
C VAL A 172 0.51 6.73 2.72
N PHE A 173 0.07 8.01 2.58
CA PHE A 173 -0.89 8.63 3.48
C PHE A 173 -1.92 9.45 2.70
N ARG A 174 -3.16 9.42 3.18
CA ARG A 174 -4.28 10.28 2.74
C ARG A 174 -4.79 11.04 3.95
N SER A 175 -5.11 12.33 3.75
CA SER A 175 -5.67 13.19 4.79
C SER A 175 -7.18 13.03 4.85
#